data_32da85cf381c51816f3546988ccccec5
#
_entry.id   32da85cf381c51816f3546988ccccec5
#
_cell.length_a   1.000
_cell.length_b   1.000
_cell.length_c   1.000
_cell.angle_alpha   90.00
_cell.angle_beta   90.00
_cell.angle_gamma   90.00
#
_symmetry.space_group_name_H-M   'P 1'
#
loop_
_entity.id
_entity.type
_entity.pdbx_description
1 polymer ?
#
loop_
_entity_poly.entity_id
_entity_poly.type
_entity_poly.pdbx_seq_one_letter_code
_entity_poly.pdbx_strand_id
1 'polypeptide(L)'
;MSCNRFFLIGLLVLGSITSGAKPNFVIILSDDMGYSDIGCFGGEIQTPNLDSLAKDGLRFSQFYNAARCCPTRASLLSGLYQHQAGIGLMTGDKKLPGYQGELGRNILTIAEALGLAGYQNYMSGKWHVTKHTRPEGPKENWPRQRGFDRFYGTITGAGSFYDPATLCRDNTYITPANDSDYQPETYYYTDAISDNAVRFLKDHEMSDAEKPFFLYLAYTTAHWPMHALPRDIKKYQGMYDGGFDPIRKARLKKLKAMGLVSSDTKLSPGSDNWEKTPHKEWEIRNMETYAAMVDNMDQGIGRVIKELRNQDKFKDTLFLYLQDNGGCAEGYGRYAAKNGYREDQPMEPDELQKKIWPPMQTRDGRPLRVGPGEMAGPEDTFIGYGRGWANVSNTPFREYKHFAHEGGIATPLIAHWTKGIAKKMRGKIDHQPGHLIDLMATF
;
A
#
# COMPACT_ATOMS: atom_id res chain seq x y z
N MET A 1 -38.71 -47.39 -36.27
CA MET A 1 -37.75 -46.38 -35.86
C MET A 1 -38.34 -45.64 -34.66
N SER A 2 -37.91 -46.05 -33.43
CA SER A 2 -38.47 -45.54 -32.19
C SER A 2 -37.55 -44.46 -31.64
N CYS A 3 -38.06 -43.25 -31.47
CA CYS A 3 -37.33 -42.11 -30.95
C CYS A 3 -37.58 -42.01 -29.44
N ASN A 4 -36.65 -42.49 -28.63
CA ASN A 4 -36.70 -42.36 -27.16
C ASN A 4 -36.30 -40.94 -26.76
N ARG A 5 -37.24 -40.15 -26.24
CA ARG A 5 -37.01 -38.89 -25.58
C ARG A 5 -36.63 -39.15 -24.13
N PHE A 6 -35.39 -38.91 -23.76
CA PHE A 6 -34.95 -38.79 -22.38
C PHE A 6 -35.38 -37.41 -21.84
N PHE A 7 -36.32 -37.42 -20.88
CA PHE A 7 -36.60 -36.28 -20.02
C PHE A 7 -35.58 -36.28 -18.87
N LEU A 8 -34.66 -35.32 -18.87
CA LEU A 8 -33.81 -35.07 -17.72
C LEU A 8 -34.59 -34.18 -16.74
N ILE A 9 -35.10 -34.78 -15.66
CA ILE A 9 -35.68 -34.01 -14.54
C ILE A 9 -34.51 -33.49 -13.73
N GLY A 10 -34.18 -32.22 -13.91
CA GLY A 10 -33.24 -31.50 -13.07
C GLY A 10 -33.86 -31.28 -11.68
N LEU A 11 -33.41 -32.02 -10.68
CA LEU A 11 -33.73 -31.77 -9.29
C LEU A 11 -33.02 -30.45 -8.89
N LEU A 12 -33.77 -29.35 -8.86
CA LEU A 12 -33.32 -28.13 -8.18
C LEU A 12 -33.30 -28.40 -6.68
N VAL A 13 -32.16 -28.76 -6.16
CA VAL A 13 -31.90 -28.72 -4.72
C VAL A 13 -31.81 -27.24 -4.35
N LEU A 14 -32.91 -26.64 -3.98
CA LEU A 14 -32.95 -25.41 -3.21
C LEU A 14 -32.31 -25.69 -1.84
N GLY A 15 -30.98 -25.68 -1.80
CA GLY A 15 -30.26 -25.58 -0.55
C GLY A 15 -30.71 -24.29 0.13
N SER A 16 -31.30 -24.37 1.30
CA SER A 16 -31.56 -23.25 2.17
C SER A 16 -30.24 -22.52 2.36
N ILE A 17 -30.08 -21.37 1.69
CA ILE A 17 -29.01 -20.43 1.99
C ILE A 17 -29.36 -19.94 3.40
N THR A 18 -28.78 -20.54 4.42
CA THR A 18 -28.72 -19.93 5.73
C THR A 18 -28.05 -18.59 5.49
N SER A 19 -28.78 -17.51 5.69
CA SER A 19 -28.26 -16.14 5.68
C SER A 19 -27.22 -16.03 6.80
N GLY A 20 -26.01 -16.53 6.52
CA GLY A 20 -24.86 -16.25 7.36
C GLY A 20 -24.62 -14.74 7.32
N ALA A 21 -24.26 -14.14 8.44
CA ALA A 21 -23.87 -12.73 8.47
C ALA A 21 -22.80 -12.47 7.39
N LYS A 22 -22.98 -11.39 6.61
CA LYS A 22 -22.04 -10.98 5.58
C LYS A 22 -20.66 -10.72 6.21
N PRO A 23 -19.55 -11.19 5.61
CA PRO A 23 -18.22 -10.94 6.15
C PRO A 23 -17.85 -9.47 6.03
N ASN A 24 -16.98 -9.01 6.91
CA ASN A 24 -16.31 -7.73 6.74
C ASN A 24 -15.09 -7.88 5.81
N PHE A 25 -14.69 -6.81 5.14
CA PHE A 25 -13.55 -6.79 4.25
C PHE A 25 -12.53 -5.74 4.67
N VAL A 26 -11.25 -6.11 4.69
CA VAL A 26 -10.14 -5.19 4.88
C VAL A 26 -9.12 -5.43 3.78
N ILE A 27 -8.93 -4.46 2.88
CA ILE A 27 -7.81 -4.44 1.94
C ILE A 27 -6.71 -3.57 2.54
N ILE A 28 -5.52 -4.14 2.68
CA ILE A 28 -4.30 -3.45 3.10
C ILE A 28 -3.40 -3.35 1.87
N LEU A 29 -3.19 -2.15 1.37
CA LEU A 29 -2.34 -1.88 0.22
C LEU A 29 -1.14 -1.05 0.66
N SER A 30 0.07 -1.57 0.47
CA SER A 30 1.31 -0.80 0.63
C SER A 30 1.81 -0.22 -0.69
N ASP A 31 2.73 0.72 -0.62
CA ASP A 31 3.23 1.54 -1.74
C ASP A 31 4.74 1.37 -1.91
N ASP A 32 5.19 1.13 -3.14
CA ASP A 32 6.60 1.04 -3.51
C ASP A 32 7.42 -0.04 -2.74
N MET A 33 6.78 -1.12 -2.30
CA MET A 33 7.46 -2.22 -1.63
C MET A 33 7.76 -3.37 -2.60
N GLY A 34 8.90 -4.05 -2.36
CA GLY A 34 9.30 -5.19 -3.16
C GLY A 34 8.75 -6.53 -2.65
N TYR A 35 8.72 -7.53 -3.53
CA TYR A 35 8.13 -8.86 -3.30
C TYR A 35 8.61 -9.54 -2.01
N SER A 36 9.88 -9.33 -1.63
CA SER A 36 10.49 -10.03 -0.49
C SER A 36 10.76 -9.14 0.73
N ASP A 37 10.11 -7.98 0.87
CA ASP A 37 10.38 -7.09 2.00
C ASP A 37 9.78 -7.56 3.32
N ILE A 38 8.60 -8.20 3.30
CA ILE A 38 7.93 -8.68 4.52
C ILE A 38 8.42 -10.07 4.96
N GLY A 39 8.38 -10.34 6.26
CA GLY A 39 8.94 -11.56 6.86
C GLY A 39 8.39 -12.85 6.28
N CYS A 40 7.08 -12.97 6.12
CA CYS A 40 6.43 -14.16 5.54
C CYS A 40 6.67 -14.35 4.04
N PHE A 41 7.36 -13.41 3.37
CA PHE A 41 7.91 -13.51 2.02
C PHE A 41 9.44 -13.41 1.99
N GLY A 42 10.11 -13.76 3.09
CA GLY A 42 11.56 -13.96 3.15
C GLY A 42 12.37 -12.75 3.60
N GLY A 43 11.74 -11.60 3.85
CA GLY A 43 12.38 -10.39 4.34
C GLY A 43 13.03 -10.54 5.71
N GLU A 44 13.94 -9.64 6.02
CA GLU A 44 14.52 -9.46 7.35
C GLU A 44 13.80 -8.36 8.15
N ILE A 45 12.97 -7.55 7.48
CA ILE A 45 12.21 -6.49 8.11
C ILE A 45 11.15 -7.11 9.04
N GLN A 46 11.00 -6.55 10.21
CA GLN A 46 10.06 -7.06 11.22
C GLN A 46 8.62 -6.70 10.84
N THR A 47 7.85 -7.72 10.47
CA THR A 47 6.42 -7.58 10.11
C THR A 47 5.55 -8.62 10.83
N PRO A 48 5.60 -8.68 12.18
CA PRO A 48 4.96 -9.76 12.94
C PRO A 48 3.44 -9.83 12.79
N ASN A 49 2.77 -8.71 12.48
CA ASN A 49 1.32 -8.68 12.30
C ASN A 49 0.92 -9.27 10.94
N LEU A 50 1.62 -8.89 9.86
CA LEU A 50 1.45 -9.52 8.53
C LEU A 50 1.85 -10.99 8.55
N ASP A 51 2.95 -11.34 9.24
CA ASP A 51 3.39 -12.72 9.39
C ASP A 51 2.36 -13.57 10.12
N SER A 52 1.68 -13.00 11.13
CA SER A 52 0.58 -13.66 11.84
C SER A 52 -0.64 -13.90 10.95
N LEU A 53 -1.02 -12.92 10.11
CA LEU A 53 -2.08 -13.11 9.11
C LEU A 53 -1.73 -14.23 8.13
N ALA A 54 -0.49 -14.25 7.63
CA ALA A 54 -0.01 -15.28 6.71
C ALA A 54 0.05 -16.68 7.35
N LYS A 55 0.44 -16.78 8.62
CA LYS A 55 0.56 -18.02 9.36
C LYS A 55 -0.78 -18.76 9.50
N ASP A 56 -1.86 -18.02 9.71
CA ASP A 56 -3.24 -18.57 9.85
C ASP A 56 -4.13 -18.24 8.63
N GLY A 57 -3.52 -17.78 7.55
CA GLY A 57 -4.14 -17.46 6.28
C GLY A 57 -3.60 -18.27 5.11
N LEU A 58 -3.71 -17.73 3.93
CA LEU A 58 -3.23 -18.29 2.67
C LEU A 58 -2.30 -17.24 2.01
N ARG A 59 -1.13 -17.68 1.53
CA ARG A 59 -0.21 -16.85 0.76
C ARG A 59 -0.29 -17.23 -0.72
N PHE A 60 -0.32 -16.25 -1.60
CA PHE A 60 -0.24 -16.47 -3.04
C PHE A 60 1.15 -16.06 -3.54
N SER A 61 1.85 -17.00 -4.18
CA SER A 61 3.21 -16.76 -4.67
C SER A 61 3.25 -16.08 -6.05
N GLN A 62 2.14 -16.09 -6.79
CA GLN A 62 2.00 -15.55 -8.12
C GLN A 62 0.76 -14.64 -8.21
N PHE A 63 0.83 -13.45 -7.61
CA PHE A 63 -0.22 -12.44 -7.69
C PHE A 63 0.34 -11.18 -8.34
N TYR A 64 -0.47 -10.53 -9.18
CA TYR A 64 0.05 -9.50 -10.07
C TYR A 64 -0.70 -8.18 -9.94
N ASN A 65 0.06 -7.08 -10.08
CA ASN A 65 -0.40 -5.71 -10.12
C ASN A 65 -0.07 -5.04 -11.48
N ALA A 66 -0.28 -3.73 -11.61
CA ALA A 66 -0.06 -2.99 -12.86
C ALA A 66 1.27 -2.22 -12.88
N ALA A 67 2.29 -2.65 -12.14
CA ALA A 67 3.64 -2.09 -12.05
C ALA A 67 3.73 -0.61 -11.62
N ARG A 68 2.61 0.02 -11.27
CA ARG A 68 2.59 1.44 -10.90
C ARG A 68 1.38 1.79 -10.06
N CYS A 69 1.55 2.75 -9.14
CA CYS A 69 0.55 3.11 -8.12
C CYS A 69 -0.84 3.45 -8.67
N CYS A 70 -0.97 4.47 -9.54
CA CYS A 70 -2.29 4.87 -10.05
C CYS A 70 -2.98 3.74 -10.87
N PRO A 71 -2.29 3.10 -11.84
CA PRO A 71 -2.85 1.99 -12.60
C PRO A 71 -3.30 0.83 -11.71
N THR A 72 -2.49 0.43 -10.74
CA THR A 72 -2.84 -0.62 -9.80
C THR A 72 -4.06 -0.26 -8.96
N ARG A 73 -4.09 0.96 -8.39
CA ARG A 73 -5.23 1.42 -7.57
C ARG A 73 -6.51 1.51 -8.39
N ALA A 74 -6.42 1.97 -9.64
CA ALA A 74 -7.56 1.99 -10.55
C ALA A 74 -8.10 0.57 -10.84
N SER A 75 -7.19 -0.37 -11.15
CA SER A 75 -7.58 -1.76 -11.42
C SER A 75 -8.13 -2.47 -10.19
N LEU A 76 -7.50 -2.28 -9.02
CA LEU A 76 -7.97 -2.84 -7.76
C LEU A 76 -9.38 -2.36 -7.42
N LEU A 77 -9.60 -1.05 -7.49
CA LEU A 77 -10.88 -0.45 -7.11
C LEU A 77 -12.02 -0.76 -8.09
N SER A 78 -11.72 -1.06 -9.36
CA SER A 78 -12.72 -1.23 -10.40
C SER A 78 -12.93 -2.68 -10.90
N GLY A 79 -12.01 -3.60 -10.57
CA GLY A 79 -12.01 -4.95 -11.17
C GLY A 79 -11.74 -4.96 -12.68
N LEU A 80 -11.20 -3.86 -13.24
CA LEU A 80 -10.91 -3.69 -14.66
C LEU A 80 -9.41 -3.49 -14.87
N TYR A 81 -8.91 -3.79 -16.06
CA TYR A 81 -7.55 -3.38 -16.37
C TYR A 81 -7.44 -1.85 -16.40
N GLN A 82 -6.29 -1.34 -16.00
CA GLN A 82 -6.04 0.09 -15.81
C GLN A 82 -6.39 0.96 -17.03
N HIS A 83 -6.20 0.45 -18.26
CA HIS A 83 -6.57 1.14 -19.50
C HIS A 83 -8.09 1.21 -19.70
N GLN A 84 -8.82 0.17 -19.27
CA GLN A 84 -10.29 0.18 -19.27
C GLN A 84 -10.81 1.15 -18.22
N ALA A 85 -10.10 1.25 -17.08
CA ALA A 85 -10.43 2.16 -16.00
C ALA A 85 -10.08 3.65 -16.28
N GLY A 86 -9.40 3.95 -17.40
CA GLY A 86 -9.02 5.31 -17.79
C GLY A 86 -7.69 5.80 -17.24
N ILE A 87 -6.95 4.95 -16.49
CA ILE A 87 -5.68 5.29 -15.84
C ILE A 87 -4.58 4.33 -16.27
N GLY A 88 -4.27 4.31 -17.57
CA GLY A 88 -3.23 3.44 -18.13
C GLY A 88 -1.79 3.85 -17.76
N LEU A 89 -1.57 5.07 -17.23
CA LEU A 89 -0.25 5.55 -16.83
C LEU A 89 -0.30 6.23 -15.45
N MET A 90 -0.56 7.53 -15.42
CA MET A 90 -0.64 8.36 -14.20
C MET A 90 -1.90 9.24 -14.28
N THR A 91 -2.06 10.14 -13.34
CA THR A 91 -3.22 11.05 -13.27
C THR A 91 -3.16 12.23 -14.24
N GLY A 92 -2.26 12.22 -15.22
CA GLY A 92 -2.22 13.19 -16.31
C GLY A 92 -3.11 12.79 -17.47
N ASP A 93 -4.06 13.66 -17.86
CA ASP A 93 -4.95 13.44 -19.01
C ASP A 93 -4.19 13.55 -20.35
N LYS A 94 -4.09 12.45 -21.08
CA LYS A 94 -3.45 12.38 -22.42
C LYS A 94 -4.45 12.49 -23.56
N LYS A 95 -5.73 12.80 -23.27
CA LYS A 95 -6.82 12.90 -24.25
C LYS A 95 -7.10 11.59 -25.04
N LEU A 96 -6.77 10.45 -24.42
CA LEU A 96 -7.06 9.11 -24.95
C LEU A 96 -7.93 8.34 -23.96
N PRO A 97 -8.86 7.47 -24.40
CA PRO A 97 -9.79 6.76 -23.53
C PRO A 97 -9.13 5.99 -22.38
N GLY A 98 -8.02 5.29 -22.64
CA GLY A 98 -7.27 4.55 -21.63
C GLY A 98 -6.34 5.42 -20.74
N TYR A 99 -6.28 6.73 -20.96
CA TYR A 99 -5.33 7.65 -20.33
C TYR A 99 -5.97 8.99 -19.93
N GLN A 100 -7.17 8.92 -19.33
CA GLN A 100 -7.94 10.10 -18.91
C GLN A 100 -7.39 10.73 -17.62
N GLY A 101 -6.52 10.00 -16.90
CA GLY A 101 -5.90 10.44 -15.66
C GLY A 101 -6.85 10.39 -14.44
N GLU A 102 -8.01 9.81 -14.59
CA GLU A 102 -8.99 9.57 -13.52
C GLU A 102 -9.89 8.39 -13.85
N LEU A 103 -10.55 7.82 -12.84
CA LEU A 103 -11.52 6.75 -13.05
C LEU A 103 -12.69 7.24 -13.92
N GLY A 104 -13.06 6.44 -14.92
CA GLY A 104 -14.22 6.73 -15.75
C GLY A 104 -15.51 6.86 -14.92
N ARG A 105 -16.41 7.78 -15.33
CA ARG A 105 -17.67 8.02 -14.63
C ARG A 105 -18.65 6.84 -14.67
N ASN A 106 -18.53 6.00 -15.67
CA ASN A 106 -19.33 4.78 -15.90
C ASN A 106 -18.72 3.52 -15.25
N ILE A 107 -17.68 3.68 -14.43
CA ILE A 107 -17.00 2.59 -13.77
C ILE A 107 -17.47 2.52 -12.33
N LEU A 108 -17.96 1.36 -11.91
CA LEU A 108 -18.31 1.08 -10.53
C LEU A 108 -17.05 0.71 -9.74
N THR A 109 -16.90 1.26 -8.53
CA THR A 109 -15.82 0.86 -7.61
C THR A 109 -16.30 -0.26 -6.68
N ILE A 110 -15.34 -0.98 -6.06
CA ILE A 110 -15.65 -1.95 -4.99
C ILE A 110 -16.50 -1.30 -3.89
N ALA A 111 -16.17 -0.07 -3.47
CA ALA A 111 -16.91 0.61 -2.42
C ALA A 111 -18.34 0.94 -2.85
N GLU A 112 -18.54 1.42 -4.10
CA GLU A 112 -19.89 1.66 -4.63
C GLU A 112 -20.70 0.35 -4.70
N ALA A 113 -20.08 -0.76 -5.18
CA ALA A 113 -20.74 -2.06 -5.26
C ALA A 113 -21.13 -2.61 -3.88
N LEU A 114 -20.21 -2.54 -2.92
CA LEU A 114 -20.46 -2.99 -1.55
C LEU A 114 -21.49 -2.08 -0.84
N GLY A 115 -21.50 -0.79 -1.10
CA GLY A 115 -22.55 0.14 -0.61
C GLY A 115 -23.94 -0.28 -1.06
N LEU A 116 -24.11 -0.66 -2.34
CA LEU A 116 -25.36 -1.22 -2.86
C LEU A 116 -25.74 -2.54 -2.15
N ALA A 117 -24.77 -3.28 -1.67
CA ALA A 117 -24.98 -4.48 -0.87
C ALA A 117 -25.18 -4.21 0.63
N GLY A 118 -25.24 -2.95 1.07
CA GLY A 118 -25.53 -2.54 2.45
C GLY A 118 -24.32 -2.47 3.37
N TYR A 119 -23.10 -2.42 2.81
CA TYR A 119 -21.88 -2.19 3.59
C TYR A 119 -21.69 -0.70 3.93
N GLN A 120 -21.04 -0.46 5.08
CA GLN A 120 -20.43 0.83 5.39
C GLN A 120 -18.97 0.80 4.90
N ASN A 121 -18.56 1.82 4.15
CA ASN A 121 -17.27 1.80 3.45
C ASN A 121 -16.34 2.89 3.99
N TYR A 122 -15.16 2.50 4.43
CA TYR A 122 -14.17 3.39 5.02
C TYR A 122 -12.87 3.36 4.24
N MET A 123 -12.23 4.51 4.08
CA MET A 123 -10.91 4.60 3.49
C MET A 123 -9.98 5.42 4.37
N SER A 124 -8.80 4.88 4.66
CA SER A 124 -7.71 5.62 5.28
C SER A 124 -6.43 5.47 4.46
N GLY A 125 -5.86 6.60 4.00
CA GLY A 125 -4.60 6.64 3.25
C GLY A 125 -4.69 7.25 1.84
N LYS A 126 -3.83 6.77 0.94
CA LYS A 126 -3.59 7.30 -0.40
C LYS A 126 -4.68 6.94 -1.40
N TRP A 127 -5.32 7.94 -2.02
CA TRP A 127 -6.30 7.76 -3.10
C TRP A 127 -5.66 7.57 -4.48
N HIS A 128 -5.11 8.62 -5.04
CA HIS A 128 -4.28 8.66 -6.26
C HIS A 128 -4.93 8.11 -7.55
N VAL A 129 -6.24 8.26 -7.71
CA VAL A 129 -6.97 7.86 -8.94
C VAL A 129 -7.84 8.99 -9.51
N THR A 130 -7.41 10.24 -9.31
CA THR A 130 -8.00 11.44 -9.90
C THR A 130 -6.94 12.45 -10.32
N LYS A 131 -7.21 13.20 -11.38
CA LYS A 131 -6.39 14.35 -11.80
C LYS A 131 -6.73 15.65 -11.07
N HIS A 132 -7.86 15.66 -10.36
CA HIS A 132 -8.39 16.84 -9.67
C HIS A 132 -7.96 16.85 -8.21
N THR A 133 -6.92 17.65 -7.90
CA THR A 133 -6.28 17.69 -6.57
C THR A 133 -6.29 19.10 -5.95
N ARG A 134 -7.03 20.04 -6.53
CA ARG A 134 -7.14 21.41 -5.97
C ARG A 134 -8.32 21.49 -5.02
N PRO A 135 -8.23 22.28 -3.92
CA PRO A 135 -9.33 22.44 -2.95
C PRO A 135 -10.66 22.84 -3.58
N GLU A 136 -10.63 23.76 -4.54
CA GLU A 136 -11.78 24.32 -5.25
C GLU A 136 -12.14 23.54 -6.52
N GLY A 137 -11.38 22.48 -6.83
CA GLY A 137 -11.56 21.65 -8.04
C GLY A 137 -12.73 20.69 -7.93
N PRO A 138 -13.07 20.05 -9.07
CA PRO A 138 -14.06 18.98 -9.12
C PRO A 138 -13.69 17.82 -8.19
N LYS A 139 -14.70 17.27 -7.49
CA LYS A 139 -14.51 16.19 -6.50
C LYS A 139 -15.23 14.89 -6.88
N GLU A 140 -15.81 14.77 -8.08
CA GLU A 140 -16.63 13.62 -8.51
C GLU A 140 -15.87 12.28 -8.48
N ASN A 141 -14.55 12.32 -8.54
CA ASN A 141 -13.67 11.15 -8.41
C ASN A 141 -12.87 11.14 -7.09
N TRP A 142 -13.34 11.84 -6.06
CA TRP A 142 -12.78 11.74 -4.73
C TRP A 142 -13.43 10.59 -3.94
N PRO A 143 -12.79 10.07 -2.87
CA PRO A 143 -13.25 8.87 -2.16
C PRO A 143 -14.73 8.91 -1.75
N ARG A 144 -15.20 10.05 -1.21
CA ARG A 144 -16.59 10.22 -0.76
C ARG A 144 -17.63 10.06 -1.90
N GLN A 145 -17.28 10.52 -3.10
CA GLN A 145 -18.14 10.42 -4.29
C GLN A 145 -17.97 9.08 -5.04
N ARG A 146 -17.01 8.26 -4.56
CA ARG A 146 -16.73 6.94 -5.14
C ARG A 146 -17.01 5.81 -4.14
N GLY A 147 -18.04 6.01 -3.30
CA GLY A 147 -18.66 4.97 -2.47
C GLY A 147 -18.10 4.84 -1.04
N PHE A 148 -17.15 5.67 -0.61
CA PHE A 148 -16.67 5.65 0.77
C PHE A 148 -17.47 6.59 1.67
N ASP A 149 -17.98 6.10 2.80
CA ASP A 149 -18.74 6.86 3.79
C ASP A 149 -17.88 7.77 4.66
N ARG A 150 -16.62 7.41 4.85
CA ARG A 150 -15.60 8.20 5.56
C ARG A 150 -14.26 8.10 4.83
N PHE A 151 -13.52 9.19 4.85
CA PHE A 151 -12.19 9.25 4.28
C PHE A 151 -11.23 10.07 5.15
N TYR A 152 -10.03 9.53 5.38
CA TYR A 152 -8.88 10.26 5.87
C TYR A 152 -7.68 9.91 5.02
N GLY A 153 -6.98 10.88 4.45
CA GLY A 153 -5.80 10.58 3.65
C GLY A 153 -5.47 11.61 2.59
N THR A 154 -4.60 11.25 1.66
CA THR A 154 -4.12 12.13 0.59
C THR A 154 -4.77 11.84 -0.76
N ILE A 155 -5.11 12.90 -1.48
CA ILE A 155 -5.65 12.79 -2.85
C ILE A 155 -4.52 12.50 -3.85
N THR A 156 -3.33 13.10 -3.66
CA THR A 156 -2.12 12.83 -4.46
C THR A 156 -1.39 11.56 -4.02
N GLY A 157 -0.35 11.20 -4.78
CA GLY A 157 0.36 9.95 -4.62
C GLY A 157 1.61 9.97 -3.77
N ALA A 158 2.12 11.13 -3.42
CA ALA A 158 3.38 11.27 -2.70
C ALA A 158 3.39 12.54 -1.86
N GLY A 159 4.37 12.67 -0.97
CA GLY A 159 4.58 13.84 -0.12
C GLY A 159 5.32 13.50 1.15
N SER A 160 5.57 14.50 2.00
CA SER A 160 6.16 14.31 3.31
C SER A 160 5.28 13.41 4.18
N PHE A 161 5.89 12.55 4.99
CA PHE A 161 5.19 11.78 6.02
C PHE A 161 4.92 12.60 7.29
N TYR A 162 5.52 13.78 7.41
CA TYR A 162 5.31 14.69 8.53
C TYR A 162 4.35 15.84 8.18
N ASP A 163 4.26 16.20 6.90
CA ASP A 163 3.34 17.23 6.39
C ASP A 163 2.87 16.83 4.97
N PRO A 164 1.94 15.86 4.85
CA PRO A 164 1.53 15.33 3.56
C PRO A 164 0.73 16.36 2.75
N ALA A 165 1.13 16.57 1.49
CA ALA A 165 0.37 17.37 0.55
C ALA A 165 -1.00 16.75 0.26
N THR A 166 -2.01 17.57 0.10
CA THR A 166 -3.40 17.17 -0.19
C THR A 166 -4.05 16.26 0.86
N LEU A 167 -3.64 16.42 2.13
CA LEU A 167 -4.29 15.72 3.23
C LEU A 167 -5.74 16.17 3.36
N CYS A 168 -6.66 15.20 3.43
CA CYS A 168 -8.09 15.44 3.52
C CYS A 168 -8.72 14.64 4.65
N ARG A 169 -9.74 15.24 5.26
CA ARG A 169 -10.78 14.54 6.00
C ARG A 169 -12.08 14.69 5.22
N ASP A 170 -12.60 13.57 4.74
CA ASP A 170 -13.73 13.52 3.80
C ASP A 170 -13.46 14.39 2.54
N ASN A 171 -14.14 15.51 2.35
CA ASN A 171 -13.95 16.42 1.21
C ASN A 171 -13.24 17.73 1.59
N THR A 172 -12.74 17.84 2.82
CA THR A 172 -12.11 19.04 3.33
C THR A 172 -10.60 18.85 3.45
N TYR A 173 -9.82 19.75 2.86
CA TYR A 173 -8.37 19.78 3.06
C TYR A 173 -8.06 20.19 4.49
N ILE A 174 -7.12 19.48 5.08
CA ILE A 174 -6.58 19.72 6.41
C ILE A 174 -5.06 19.66 6.37
N THR A 175 -4.44 20.05 7.46
CA THR A 175 -3.02 19.87 7.71
C THR A 175 -2.81 19.13 9.03
N PRO A 176 -1.64 18.58 9.29
CA PRO A 176 -1.33 18.03 10.61
C PRO A 176 -1.50 19.02 11.75
N ALA A 177 -1.37 20.32 11.49
CA ALA A 177 -1.45 21.38 12.49
C ALA A 177 -2.88 21.86 12.77
N ASN A 178 -3.83 21.68 11.83
CA ASN A 178 -5.21 22.16 12.00
C ASN A 178 -6.29 21.08 12.07
N ASP A 179 -5.91 19.79 12.00
CA ASP A 179 -6.86 18.68 12.16
C ASP A 179 -7.25 18.50 13.62
N SER A 180 -8.33 19.14 14.06
CA SER A 180 -8.83 19.05 15.45
C SER A 180 -9.19 17.63 15.88
N ASP A 181 -9.41 16.73 14.96
CA ASP A 181 -9.81 15.35 15.20
C ASP A 181 -8.63 14.42 15.49
N TYR A 182 -7.40 14.81 15.13
CA TYR A 182 -6.23 13.99 15.31
C TYR A 182 -5.00 14.86 15.62
N GLN A 183 -4.64 14.98 16.89
CA GLN A 183 -3.56 15.81 17.42
C GLN A 183 -2.59 14.95 18.26
N PRO A 184 -1.74 14.11 17.62
CA PRO A 184 -0.72 13.34 18.34
C PRO A 184 0.43 14.24 18.78
N GLU A 185 1.23 13.78 19.76
CA GLU A 185 2.46 14.46 20.17
C GLU A 185 3.46 14.65 19.01
N THR A 186 3.58 13.63 18.17
CA THR A 186 4.35 13.67 16.92
C THR A 186 3.48 13.16 15.80
N TYR A 187 3.18 14.02 14.83
CA TYR A 187 2.46 13.58 13.63
C TYR A 187 3.39 12.77 12.72
N TYR A 188 2.93 11.59 12.34
CA TYR A 188 3.56 10.75 11.33
C TYR A 188 2.47 10.06 10.49
N TYR A 189 2.48 10.26 9.18
CA TYR A 189 1.35 9.93 8.33
C TYR A 189 1.00 8.44 8.33
N THR A 190 1.98 7.54 8.43
CA THR A 190 1.72 6.09 8.54
C THR A 190 0.93 5.76 9.81
N ASP A 191 1.28 6.39 10.95
CA ASP A 191 0.51 6.26 12.19
C ASP A 191 -0.88 6.86 12.05
N ALA A 192 -0.99 8.05 11.46
CA ALA A 192 -2.26 8.74 11.24
C ALA A 192 -3.24 7.93 10.38
N ILE A 193 -2.76 7.25 9.33
CA ILE A 193 -3.55 6.33 8.52
C ILE A 193 -4.14 5.22 9.37
N SER A 194 -3.32 4.57 10.19
CA SER A 194 -3.73 3.46 11.05
C SER A 194 -4.71 3.88 12.13
N ASP A 195 -4.44 5.00 12.79
CA ASP A 195 -5.23 5.50 13.91
C ASP A 195 -6.59 6.02 13.47
N ASN A 196 -6.69 6.68 12.30
CA ASN A 196 -7.97 7.05 11.72
C ASN A 196 -8.77 5.81 11.27
N ALA A 197 -8.12 4.77 10.74
CA ALA A 197 -8.79 3.51 10.45
C ALA A 197 -9.37 2.86 11.73
N VAL A 198 -8.60 2.82 12.82
CA VAL A 198 -9.07 2.33 14.13
C VAL A 198 -10.26 3.18 14.62
N ARG A 199 -10.18 4.50 14.47
CA ARG A 199 -11.29 5.40 14.82
C ARG A 199 -12.55 5.08 14.02
N PHE A 200 -12.44 4.90 12.70
CA PHE A 200 -13.60 4.53 11.86
C PHE A 200 -14.24 3.21 12.32
N LEU A 201 -13.43 2.21 12.70
CA LEU A 201 -13.95 0.96 13.23
C LEU A 201 -14.65 1.11 14.57
N LYS A 202 -14.13 1.96 15.47
CA LYS A 202 -14.79 2.28 16.75
C LYS A 202 -16.10 3.00 16.55
N ASP A 203 -16.12 4.02 15.69
CA ASP A 203 -17.33 4.77 15.36
C ASP A 203 -18.39 3.86 14.70
N HIS A 204 -17.95 2.92 13.82
CA HIS A 204 -18.81 1.91 13.22
C HIS A 204 -19.46 0.99 14.29
N GLU A 205 -18.67 0.50 15.24
CA GLU A 205 -19.19 -0.34 16.32
C GLU A 205 -20.23 0.37 17.19
N MET A 206 -20.09 1.68 17.38
CA MET A 206 -21.03 2.47 18.16
C MET A 206 -22.34 2.82 17.42
N SER A 207 -22.28 2.97 16.09
CA SER A 207 -23.43 3.50 15.30
C SER A 207 -24.07 2.47 14.37
N ASP A 208 -23.31 1.52 13.86
CA ASP A 208 -23.70 0.62 12.77
C ASP A 208 -23.22 -0.84 12.99
N ALA A 209 -23.04 -1.29 14.23
CA ALA A 209 -22.44 -2.58 14.60
C ALA A 209 -23.00 -3.80 13.84
N GLU A 210 -24.29 -3.76 13.48
CA GLU A 210 -24.98 -4.84 12.77
C GLU A 210 -24.72 -4.86 11.26
N LYS A 211 -24.22 -3.76 10.69
CA LYS A 211 -23.88 -3.70 9.27
C LYS A 211 -22.48 -4.28 9.02
N PRO A 212 -22.27 -4.93 7.89
CA PRO A 212 -20.92 -5.28 7.47
C PRO A 212 -20.17 -4.03 7.02
N PHE A 213 -18.83 -4.04 7.14
CA PHE A 213 -18.00 -2.94 6.67
C PHE A 213 -16.96 -3.39 5.63
N PHE A 214 -16.55 -2.43 4.81
CA PHE A 214 -15.36 -2.50 3.98
C PHE A 214 -14.38 -1.40 4.38
N LEU A 215 -13.15 -1.77 4.72
CA LEU A 215 -12.06 -0.85 5.02
C LEU A 215 -10.96 -0.98 3.96
N TYR A 216 -10.70 0.11 3.23
CA TYR A 216 -9.53 0.24 2.36
C TYR A 216 -8.43 0.99 3.10
N LEU A 217 -7.44 0.26 3.58
CA LEU A 217 -6.27 0.75 4.31
C LEU A 217 -5.12 0.91 3.32
N ALA A 218 -4.97 2.10 2.77
CA ALA A 218 -4.11 2.41 1.62
C ALA A 218 -2.87 3.21 2.05
N TYR A 219 -1.86 2.52 2.56
CA TYR A 219 -0.63 3.16 3.01
C TYR A 219 0.13 3.84 1.87
N THR A 220 0.90 4.88 2.22
CA THR A 220 1.94 5.47 1.37
C THR A 220 3.31 4.86 1.62
N THR A 221 3.43 3.99 2.61
CA THR A 221 4.65 3.29 3.00
C THR A 221 4.97 2.18 1.99
N ALA A 222 6.21 2.08 1.48
CA ALA A 222 7.39 2.87 1.80
C ALA A 222 7.84 3.77 0.62
N HIS A 223 6.91 4.54 0.06
CA HIS A 223 7.21 5.50 -1.01
C HIS A 223 8.18 6.60 -0.52
N TRP A 224 9.02 7.16 -1.40
CA TRP A 224 9.84 8.31 -1.06
C TRP A 224 8.98 9.55 -0.67
N PRO A 225 9.51 10.47 0.15
CA PRO A 225 10.84 10.48 0.79
C PRO A 225 10.96 9.44 1.90
N MET A 226 12.20 8.94 2.11
CA MET A 226 12.53 8.04 3.21
C MET A 226 12.43 8.80 4.53
N HIS A 227 11.24 8.86 5.10
CA HIS A 227 10.94 9.46 6.39
C HIS A 227 10.58 8.37 7.40
N ALA A 228 11.23 8.34 8.55
CA ALA A 228 10.87 7.41 9.62
C ALA A 228 11.20 7.99 11.01
N LEU A 229 10.50 7.50 12.00
CA LEU A 229 10.73 7.91 13.39
C LEU A 229 12.08 7.36 13.89
N PRO A 230 12.86 8.15 14.62
CA PRO A 230 14.20 7.74 15.10
C PRO A 230 14.19 6.42 15.89
N ARG A 231 13.13 6.18 16.69
CA ARG A 231 12.97 4.94 17.46
C ARG A 231 12.88 3.68 16.58
N ASP A 232 12.28 3.82 15.38
CA ASP A 232 12.12 2.71 14.45
C ASP A 232 13.40 2.50 13.61
N ILE A 233 14.08 3.56 13.18
CA ILE A 233 15.37 3.47 12.49
C ILE A 233 16.40 2.75 13.37
N LYS A 234 16.43 3.05 14.67
CA LYS A 234 17.37 2.44 15.62
C LYS A 234 17.34 0.90 15.64
N LYS A 235 16.18 0.29 15.35
CA LYS A 235 16.01 -1.16 15.32
C LYS A 235 16.82 -1.83 14.20
N TYR A 236 17.15 -1.08 13.14
CA TYR A 236 17.77 -1.58 11.92
C TYR A 236 19.23 -1.19 11.77
N GLN A 237 19.80 -0.43 12.72
CA GLN A 237 21.19 0.01 12.69
C GLN A 237 22.15 -1.20 12.56
N GLY A 238 23.05 -1.13 11.56
CA GLY A 238 24.03 -2.16 11.27
C GLY A 238 23.52 -3.37 10.49
N MET A 239 22.21 -3.48 10.25
CA MET A 239 21.63 -4.63 9.54
C MET A 239 22.05 -4.69 8.07
N TYR A 240 22.35 -3.55 7.46
CA TYR A 240 22.62 -3.40 6.03
C TYR A 240 24.08 -3.08 5.70
N ASP A 241 25.00 -3.17 6.67
CA ASP A 241 26.44 -2.85 6.52
C ASP A 241 27.11 -3.68 5.42
N GLY A 242 26.66 -4.91 5.22
CA GLY A 242 27.17 -5.81 4.16
C GLY A 242 26.71 -5.45 2.74
N GLY A 243 25.81 -4.48 2.58
CA GLY A 243 25.28 -4.02 1.30
C GLY A 243 24.29 -4.99 0.65
N PHE A 244 24.16 -4.91 -0.68
CA PHE A 244 23.07 -5.53 -1.43
C PHE A 244 23.07 -7.05 -1.46
N ASP A 245 24.20 -7.66 -1.80
CA ASP A 245 24.31 -9.09 -2.13
C ASP A 245 24.05 -10.03 -0.95
N PRO A 246 24.55 -9.79 0.27
CA PRO A 246 24.26 -10.64 1.42
C PRO A 246 22.75 -10.72 1.71
N ILE A 247 22.06 -9.59 1.64
CA ILE A 247 20.59 -9.53 1.88
C ILE A 247 19.84 -10.29 0.78
N ARG A 248 20.16 -10.05 -0.51
CA ARG A 248 19.53 -10.77 -1.63
C ARG A 248 19.72 -12.29 -1.53
N LYS A 249 20.93 -12.74 -1.19
CA LYS A 249 21.23 -14.17 -0.97
C LYS A 249 20.41 -14.75 0.19
N ALA A 250 20.33 -14.03 1.31
CA ALA A 250 19.56 -14.45 2.48
C ALA A 250 18.06 -14.54 2.17
N ARG A 251 17.50 -13.54 1.50
CA ARG A 251 16.09 -13.51 1.07
C ARG A 251 15.77 -14.68 0.11
N LEU A 252 16.59 -14.91 -0.93
CA LEU A 252 16.38 -16.05 -1.83
C LEU A 252 16.42 -17.38 -1.08
N LYS A 253 17.37 -17.56 -0.15
CA LYS A 253 17.45 -18.77 0.68
C LYS A 253 16.15 -19.01 1.45
N LYS A 254 15.59 -17.96 2.09
CA LYS A 254 14.34 -18.04 2.82
C LYS A 254 13.14 -18.32 1.89
N LEU A 255 13.03 -17.63 0.74
CA LEU A 255 11.98 -17.86 -0.26
C LEU A 255 11.91 -19.31 -0.72
N LYS A 256 13.09 -19.93 -1.00
CA LYS A 256 13.19 -21.35 -1.34
C LYS A 256 12.79 -22.26 -0.18
N ALA A 257 13.28 -21.99 1.02
CA ALA A 257 12.95 -22.78 2.21
C ALA A 257 11.45 -22.75 2.55
N MET A 258 10.80 -21.62 2.28
CA MET A 258 9.34 -21.46 2.44
C MET A 258 8.55 -22.11 1.29
N GLY A 259 9.17 -22.43 0.15
CA GLY A 259 8.48 -22.91 -1.05
C GLY A 259 7.75 -21.81 -1.85
N LEU A 260 8.07 -20.54 -1.62
CA LEU A 260 7.48 -19.42 -2.35
C LEU A 260 8.00 -19.32 -3.79
N VAL A 261 9.23 -19.79 -4.01
CA VAL A 261 9.85 -19.92 -5.32
C VAL A 261 10.45 -21.33 -5.49
N SER A 262 10.64 -21.77 -6.72
CA SER A 262 11.25 -23.07 -7.01
C SER A 262 12.67 -23.18 -6.46
N SER A 263 13.08 -24.40 -6.12
CA SER A 263 14.44 -24.69 -5.61
C SER A 263 15.56 -24.33 -6.58
N ASP A 264 15.29 -24.33 -7.88
CA ASP A 264 16.21 -23.97 -8.97
C ASP A 264 16.23 -22.47 -9.29
N THR A 265 15.32 -21.66 -8.72
CA THR A 265 15.28 -20.20 -8.91
C THR A 265 16.65 -19.59 -8.60
N LYS A 266 17.13 -18.73 -9.49
CA LYS A 266 18.39 -17.99 -9.34
C LYS A 266 18.11 -16.52 -9.06
N LEU A 267 19.06 -15.84 -8.41
CA LEU A 267 19.03 -14.39 -8.32
C LEU A 267 19.15 -13.79 -9.74
N SER A 268 18.35 -12.77 -10.00
CA SER A 268 18.60 -11.87 -11.13
C SER A 268 19.98 -11.21 -10.98
N PRO A 269 20.61 -10.71 -12.06
CA PRO A 269 21.79 -9.87 -11.94
C PRO A 269 21.56 -8.72 -10.96
N GLY A 270 22.58 -8.36 -10.18
CA GLY A 270 22.53 -7.17 -9.32
C GLY A 270 22.47 -5.90 -10.14
N SER A 271 21.68 -4.95 -9.69
CA SER A 271 21.53 -3.66 -10.40
C SER A 271 22.69 -2.71 -10.16
N ASP A 272 23.32 -2.81 -8.97
CA ASP A 272 24.47 -2.01 -8.58
C ASP A 272 25.51 -2.89 -7.90
N ASN A 273 26.77 -2.41 -7.93
CA ASN A 273 27.90 -3.09 -7.31
C ASN A 273 28.25 -2.39 -6.00
N TRP A 274 28.08 -3.08 -4.86
CA TRP A 274 28.33 -2.52 -3.54
C TRP A 274 29.75 -2.00 -3.35
N GLU A 275 30.77 -2.72 -3.88
CA GLU A 275 32.16 -2.31 -3.74
C GLU A 275 32.47 -0.96 -4.42
N LYS A 276 31.74 -0.67 -5.51
CA LYS A 276 31.86 0.57 -6.27
C LYS A 276 30.86 1.65 -5.84
N THR A 277 29.97 1.34 -4.91
CA THR A 277 28.94 2.28 -4.44
C THR A 277 29.59 3.37 -3.58
N PRO A 278 29.42 4.67 -3.94
CA PRO A 278 29.90 5.77 -3.12
C PRO A 278 29.00 5.98 -1.91
N HIS A 279 29.51 6.67 -0.90
CA HIS A 279 28.73 7.08 0.27
C HIS A 279 27.99 5.92 0.98
N LYS A 280 28.70 4.82 1.25
CA LYS A 280 28.11 3.58 1.78
C LYS A 280 27.29 3.79 3.06
N GLU A 281 27.75 4.60 4.00
CA GLU A 281 27.03 4.92 5.25
C GLU A 281 25.68 5.58 4.96
N TRP A 282 25.64 6.45 3.96
CA TRP A 282 24.40 7.09 3.52
C TRP A 282 23.46 6.08 2.84
N GLU A 283 23.98 5.19 2.00
CA GLU A 283 23.18 4.10 1.40
C GLU A 283 22.61 3.17 2.47
N ILE A 284 23.42 2.78 3.46
CA ILE A 284 22.98 1.97 4.61
C ILE A 284 21.84 2.66 5.33
N ARG A 285 21.98 3.95 5.68
CA ARG A 285 20.94 4.72 6.34
C ARG A 285 19.64 4.79 5.51
N ASN A 286 19.71 4.88 4.19
CA ASN A 286 18.52 4.89 3.35
C ASN A 286 17.73 3.58 3.49
N MET A 287 18.39 2.43 3.55
CA MET A 287 17.73 1.13 3.73
C MET A 287 17.26 0.91 5.18
N GLU A 288 18.02 1.34 6.17
CA GLU A 288 17.58 1.33 7.58
C GLU A 288 16.29 2.13 7.76
N THR A 289 16.22 3.30 7.12
CA THR A 289 15.02 4.16 7.15
C THR A 289 13.84 3.50 6.42
N TYR A 290 14.08 2.91 5.25
CA TYR A 290 13.06 2.14 4.53
C TYR A 290 12.49 1.00 5.39
N ALA A 291 13.36 0.21 6.01
CA ALA A 291 12.95 -0.89 6.88
C ALA A 291 12.14 -0.39 8.09
N ALA A 292 12.52 0.75 8.65
CA ALA A 292 11.77 1.41 9.74
C ALA A 292 10.38 1.87 9.32
N MET A 293 10.23 2.37 8.08
CA MET A 293 8.91 2.72 7.52
C MET A 293 8.01 1.50 7.44
N VAL A 294 8.52 0.38 6.92
CA VAL A 294 7.76 -0.88 6.79
C VAL A 294 7.38 -1.45 8.15
N ASP A 295 8.29 -1.46 9.11
CA ASP A 295 8.04 -1.88 10.51
C ASP A 295 6.92 -1.03 11.15
N ASN A 296 6.99 0.30 11.02
CA ASN A 296 5.95 1.19 11.55
C ASN A 296 4.57 0.92 10.92
N MET A 297 4.52 0.66 9.61
CA MET A 297 3.28 0.24 8.93
C MET A 297 2.72 -1.05 9.55
N ASP A 298 3.55 -2.05 9.78
CA ASP A 298 3.12 -3.31 10.40
C ASP A 298 2.60 -3.11 11.83
N GLN A 299 3.23 -2.22 12.62
CA GLN A 299 2.72 -1.82 13.94
C GLN A 299 1.31 -1.21 13.82
N GLY A 300 1.08 -0.36 12.81
CA GLY A 300 -0.22 0.22 12.51
C GLY A 300 -1.27 -0.83 12.14
N ILE A 301 -0.91 -1.78 11.29
CA ILE A 301 -1.76 -2.94 10.95
C ILE A 301 -2.12 -3.72 12.21
N GLY A 302 -1.16 -3.89 13.13
CA GLY A 302 -1.38 -4.53 14.43
C GLY A 302 -2.44 -3.82 15.27
N ARG A 303 -2.49 -2.47 15.24
CA ARG A 303 -3.55 -1.70 15.93
C ARG A 303 -4.94 -1.97 15.35
N VAL A 304 -5.06 -2.03 14.02
CA VAL A 304 -6.33 -2.35 13.33
C VAL A 304 -6.77 -3.79 13.65
N ILE A 305 -5.87 -4.76 13.60
CA ILE A 305 -6.16 -6.16 13.96
C ILE A 305 -6.61 -6.26 15.43
N LYS A 306 -5.93 -5.57 16.34
CA LYS A 306 -6.27 -5.54 17.76
C LYS A 306 -7.68 -4.98 17.97
N GLU A 307 -8.03 -3.90 17.28
CA GLU A 307 -9.37 -3.31 17.40
C GLU A 307 -10.45 -4.29 16.95
N LEU A 308 -10.28 -4.94 15.81
CA LEU A 308 -11.24 -5.94 15.31
C LEU A 308 -11.34 -7.18 16.21
N ARG A 309 -10.28 -7.53 16.93
CA ARG A 309 -10.33 -8.58 17.98
C ARG A 309 -11.13 -8.12 19.19
N ASN A 310 -10.95 -6.87 19.65
CA ASN A 310 -11.69 -6.28 20.76
C ASN A 310 -13.20 -6.24 20.49
N GLN A 311 -13.60 -6.08 19.20
CA GLN A 311 -14.99 -6.06 18.73
C GLN A 311 -15.53 -7.44 18.36
N ASP A 312 -14.78 -8.52 18.57
CA ASP A 312 -15.09 -9.89 18.14
C ASP A 312 -15.35 -10.04 16.62
N LYS A 313 -14.97 -9.06 15.80
CA LYS A 313 -15.17 -9.04 14.34
C LYS A 313 -14.02 -9.67 13.54
N PHE A 314 -12.85 -9.91 14.17
CA PHE A 314 -11.66 -10.44 13.50
C PHE A 314 -11.92 -11.76 12.74
N LYS A 315 -12.68 -12.68 13.32
CA LYS A 315 -12.95 -13.99 12.71
C LYS A 315 -13.87 -13.89 11.50
N ASP A 316 -14.72 -12.87 11.46
CA ASP A 316 -15.67 -12.58 10.39
C ASP A 316 -15.13 -11.62 9.33
N THR A 317 -13.86 -11.26 9.43
CA THR A 317 -13.22 -10.32 8.52
C THR A 317 -12.25 -11.03 7.58
N LEU A 318 -12.43 -10.83 6.26
CA LEU A 318 -11.44 -11.16 5.24
C LEU A 318 -10.43 -10.03 5.14
N PHE A 319 -9.18 -10.32 5.49
CA PHE A 319 -8.03 -9.46 5.27
C PHE A 319 -7.31 -9.85 3.99
N LEU A 320 -7.03 -8.87 3.14
CA LEU A 320 -6.17 -9.01 1.97
C LEU A 320 -5.03 -8.00 2.09
N TYR A 321 -3.78 -8.48 2.08
CA TYR A 321 -2.59 -7.62 1.99
C TYR A 321 -1.93 -7.80 0.64
N LEU A 322 -1.63 -6.70 -0.03
CA LEU A 322 -0.88 -6.67 -1.30
C LEU A 322 -0.13 -5.33 -1.47
N GLN A 323 0.66 -5.22 -2.54
CA GLN A 323 1.47 -4.05 -2.87
C GLN A 323 1.05 -3.47 -4.22
N ASP A 324 1.14 -2.16 -4.39
CA ASP A 324 0.67 -1.51 -5.63
C ASP A 324 1.67 -1.59 -6.80
N ASN A 325 2.95 -1.81 -6.52
CA ASN A 325 4.01 -2.12 -7.49
C ASN A 325 5.23 -2.67 -6.74
N GLY A 326 6.23 -3.10 -7.48
CA GLY A 326 7.52 -3.45 -6.89
C GLY A 326 8.26 -2.25 -6.30
N GLY A 327 9.33 -2.52 -5.55
CA GLY A 327 10.20 -1.52 -4.95
C GLY A 327 10.68 -0.48 -5.95
N CYS A 328 10.91 0.74 -5.52
CA CYS A 328 11.08 1.93 -6.36
C CYS A 328 12.54 2.31 -6.56
N ALA A 329 13.01 2.30 -7.80
CA ALA A 329 14.38 2.69 -8.15
C ALA A 329 14.53 4.20 -8.49
N GLU A 330 13.48 5.01 -8.30
CA GLU A 330 13.51 6.44 -8.62
C GLU A 330 14.57 7.18 -7.78
N GLY A 331 15.31 8.05 -8.46
CA GLY A 331 16.47 8.73 -7.88
C GLY A 331 16.16 10.08 -7.22
N TYR A 332 14.93 10.33 -6.81
CA TYR A 332 14.56 11.60 -6.18
C TYR A 332 15.36 11.87 -4.90
N GLY A 333 15.86 13.09 -4.78
CA GLY A 333 16.65 13.52 -3.62
C GLY A 333 18.04 12.90 -3.50
N ARG A 334 18.53 12.15 -4.49
CA ARG A 334 19.83 11.48 -4.44
C ARG A 334 21.01 12.34 -4.92
N TYR A 335 20.76 13.54 -5.37
CA TYR A 335 21.79 14.47 -5.83
C TYR A 335 21.77 15.73 -4.99
N ALA A 336 22.93 16.32 -4.74
CA ALA A 336 23.04 17.57 -4.00
C ALA A 336 22.22 18.69 -4.66
N ALA A 337 21.69 19.59 -3.84
CA ALA A 337 20.95 20.74 -4.31
C ALA A 337 21.83 21.68 -5.16
N LYS A 338 21.42 21.96 -6.40
CA LYS A 338 22.19 22.79 -7.34
C LYS A 338 22.37 24.23 -6.87
N ASN A 339 21.40 24.79 -6.16
CA ASN A 339 21.35 26.21 -5.76
C ASN A 339 21.47 26.41 -4.24
N GLY A 340 21.92 25.37 -3.51
CA GLY A 340 21.92 25.39 -2.05
C GLY A 340 20.52 25.37 -1.44
N TYR A 341 20.47 25.59 -0.16
CA TYR A 341 19.22 25.64 0.62
C TYR A 341 18.91 27.08 1.03
N ARG A 342 17.64 27.40 1.06
CA ARG A 342 17.14 28.69 1.56
C ARG A 342 16.06 28.42 2.58
N GLU A 343 16.18 29.04 3.73
CA GLU A 343 15.09 29.09 4.71
C GLU A 343 13.98 29.99 4.17
N ASP A 344 12.76 29.67 4.53
CA ASP A 344 11.56 30.44 4.21
C ASP A 344 10.82 30.81 5.51
N GLN A 345 9.73 31.53 5.40
CA GLN A 345 8.90 31.85 6.56
C GLN A 345 8.18 30.58 7.01
N PRO A 346 7.96 30.38 8.33
CA PRO A 346 7.10 29.32 8.83
C PRO A 346 5.72 29.37 8.17
N MET A 347 5.13 28.19 7.94
CA MET A 347 3.80 28.05 7.38
C MET A 347 2.73 28.24 8.47
N GLU A 348 1.64 28.93 8.13
CA GLU A 348 0.47 29.01 9.02
C GLU A 348 -0.14 27.62 9.24
N PRO A 349 -0.83 27.38 10.37
CA PRO A 349 -1.43 26.08 10.67
C PRO A 349 -2.37 25.53 9.58
N ASP A 350 -3.11 26.38 8.90
CA ASP A 350 -4.04 26.03 7.81
C ASP A 350 -3.42 26.11 6.41
N GLU A 351 -2.19 26.58 6.29
CA GLU A 351 -1.50 26.64 5.01
C GLU A 351 -1.19 25.24 4.48
N LEU A 352 -1.71 24.94 3.28
CA LEU A 352 -1.55 23.64 2.66
C LEU A 352 -0.16 23.47 2.03
N GLN A 353 0.46 22.32 2.23
CA GLN A 353 1.65 21.95 1.50
C GLN A 353 1.31 21.79 0.01
N LYS A 354 1.91 22.65 -0.85
CA LYS A 354 1.57 22.74 -2.29
C LYS A 354 2.39 21.82 -3.17
N LYS A 355 3.52 21.30 -2.66
CA LYS A 355 4.46 20.50 -3.44
C LYS A 355 4.61 19.11 -2.85
N ILE A 356 4.95 18.15 -3.70
CA ILE A 356 5.20 16.76 -3.31
C ILE A 356 6.68 16.38 -3.47
N TRP A 357 7.50 17.29 -4.00
CA TRP A 357 8.96 17.16 -4.14
C TRP A 357 9.66 18.52 -4.05
N PRO A 358 10.97 18.56 -3.74
CA PRO A 358 11.75 19.78 -3.64
C PRO A 358 11.78 20.61 -4.94
N PRO A 359 11.89 21.94 -4.82
CA PRO A 359 12.10 22.69 -3.58
C PRO A 359 10.80 22.80 -2.76
N MET A 360 10.86 22.40 -1.50
CA MET A 360 9.79 22.53 -0.51
C MET A 360 10.40 22.71 0.88
N GLN A 361 9.59 23.05 1.87
CA GLN A 361 10.01 23.33 3.24
C GLN A 361 9.19 22.53 4.25
N THR A 362 9.71 22.45 5.45
CA THR A 362 8.95 22.04 6.65
C THR A 362 8.07 23.19 7.14
N ARG A 363 7.13 22.93 8.05
CA ARG A 363 6.23 23.96 8.57
C ARG A 363 6.94 25.09 9.31
N ASP A 364 8.10 24.83 9.91
CA ASP A 364 8.92 25.82 10.59
C ASP A 364 9.85 26.63 9.64
N GLY A 365 9.74 26.44 8.33
CA GLY A 365 10.47 27.20 7.32
C GLY A 365 11.81 26.59 6.89
N ARG A 366 12.27 25.48 7.52
CA ARG A 366 13.51 24.82 7.09
C ARG A 366 13.36 24.21 5.70
N PRO A 367 14.33 24.32 4.80
CA PRO A 367 14.28 23.69 3.49
C PRO A 367 14.45 22.16 3.61
N LEU A 368 13.77 21.39 2.73
CA LEU A 368 14.03 19.97 2.61
C LEU A 368 15.37 19.72 1.92
N ARG A 369 16.26 19.04 2.63
CA ARG A 369 17.63 18.75 2.23
C ARG A 369 17.70 17.47 1.41
N VAL A 370 18.59 17.44 0.42
CA VAL A 370 18.74 16.34 -0.54
C VAL A 370 20.23 16.02 -0.77
N GLY A 371 20.52 14.80 -1.18
CA GLY A 371 21.85 14.37 -1.61
C GLY A 371 22.66 13.62 -0.57
N PRO A 372 23.81 13.06 -1.00
CA PRO A 372 24.72 12.37 -0.10
C PRO A 372 25.30 13.32 0.94
N GLY A 373 25.17 13.00 2.20
CA GLY A 373 25.52 13.87 3.33
C GLY A 373 24.31 14.23 4.17
N GLU A 374 23.11 14.15 3.59
CA GLU A 374 21.86 14.35 4.31
C GLU A 374 21.27 12.97 4.67
N MET A 375 21.30 12.61 5.95
CA MET A 375 20.83 11.30 6.41
C MET A 375 19.31 11.21 6.37
N ALA A 376 18.77 10.21 5.69
CA ALA A 376 17.33 9.96 5.61
C ALA A 376 16.72 9.72 7.01
N GLY A 377 15.43 10.07 7.12
CA GLY A 377 14.62 9.88 8.32
C GLY A 377 13.88 11.13 8.80
N PRO A 378 14.59 12.25 9.08
CA PRO A 378 13.99 13.49 9.54
C PRO A 378 13.06 14.16 8.53
N GLU A 379 12.14 14.99 9.03
CA GLU A 379 11.14 15.72 8.24
C GLU A 379 11.73 16.70 7.22
N ASP A 380 12.93 17.24 7.50
CA ASP A 380 13.66 18.20 6.69
C ASP A 380 14.59 17.53 5.65
N THR A 381 14.40 16.23 5.36
CA THR A 381 15.12 15.51 4.30
C THR A 381 14.20 15.04 3.21
N PHE A 382 14.72 14.83 1.99
CA PHE A 382 13.95 14.26 0.89
C PHE A 382 14.83 13.35 0.05
N ILE A 383 14.78 12.04 0.33
CA ILE A 383 15.70 11.06 -0.22
C ILE A 383 14.95 9.79 -0.61
N GLY A 384 15.22 9.25 -1.81
CA GLY A 384 14.81 7.91 -2.22
C GLY A 384 15.93 6.90 -1.99
N TYR A 385 15.60 5.66 -1.63
CA TYR A 385 16.60 4.64 -1.30
C TYR A 385 17.38 4.08 -2.51
N GLY A 386 16.90 4.30 -3.74
CA GLY A 386 17.65 4.09 -4.94
C GLY A 386 17.65 2.66 -5.49
N ARG A 387 18.29 2.51 -6.65
CA ARG A 387 18.20 1.32 -7.51
C ARG A 387 18.76 0.05 -6.87
N GLY A 388 19.90 0.14 -6.18
CA GLY A 388 20.53 -1.01 -5.54
C GLY A 388 19.61 -1.64 -4.49
N TRP A 389 19.03 -0.83 -3.62
CA TRP A 389 18.09 -1.30 -2.60
C TRP A 389 16.73 -1.72 -3.18
N ALA A 390 16.25 -1.06 -4.24
CA ALA A 390 15.05 -1.51 -4.95
C ALA A 390 15.22 -2.92 -5.52
N ASN A 391 16.43 -3.26 -6.01
CA ASN A 391 16.74 -4.61 -6.45
C ASN A 391 16.80 -5.62 -5.29
N VAL A 392 17.23 -5.19 -4.10
CA VAL A 392 17.15 -6.02 -2.88
C VAL A 392 15.70 -6.30 -2.53
N SER A 393 14.85 -5.27 -2.49
CA SER A 393 13.41 -5.36 -2.19
C SER A 393 12.69 -6.34 -3.12
N ASN A 394 13.01 -6.34 -4.42
CA ASN A 394 12.38 -7.17 -5.42
C ASN A 394 12.98 -8.59 -5.56
N THR A 395 13.88 -8.99 -4.67
CA THR A 395 14.48 -10.33 -4.69
C THR A 395 13.40 -11.43 -4.79
N PRO A 396 13.56 -12.42 -5.69
CA PRO A 396 14.73 -12.73 -6.53
C PRO A 396 14.67 -12.10 -7.93
N PHE A 397 13.63 -11.33 -8.20
CA PHE A 397 13.28 -10.85 -9.53
C PHE A 397 14.18 -9.69 -9.99
N ARG A 398 14.14 -9.42 -11.30
CA ARG A 398 14.82 -8.27 -11.92
C ARG A 398 13.85 -7.12 -12.08
N GLU A 399 14.40 -5.92 -12.22
CA GLU A 399 13.70 -4.65 -12.40
C GLU A 399 12.84 -4.25 -11.19
N TYR A 400 12.03 -3.21 -11.36
CA TYR A 400 11.38 -2.45 -10.30
C TYR A 400 10.04 -1.91 -10.78
N LYS A 401 9.38 -1.11 -9.94
CA LYS A 401 8.31 -0.19 -10.32
C LYS A 401 8.55 0.35 -11.74
N HIS A 402 7.51 0.49 -12.54
CA HIS A 402 7.44 0.87 -13.96
C HIS A 402 7.71 -0.24 -14.98
N PHE A 403 8.34 -1.32 -14.61
CA PHE A 403 8.70 -2.39 -15.52
C PHE A 403 7.67 -3.52 -15.50
N ALA A 404 7.36 -4.09 -16.69
CA ALA A 404 6.50 -5.26 -16.83
C ALA A 404 7.23 -6.59 -16.49
N HIS A 405 8.39 -6.52 -15.85
CA HIS A 405 9.09 -7.67 -15.29
C HIS A 405 8.56 -8.00 -13.89
N GLU A 406 8.80 -9.24 -13.43
CA GLU A 406 8.35 -9.71 -12.12
C GLU A 406 8.67 -8.73 -10.98
N GLY A 407 9.87 -8.10 -10.99
CA GLY A 407 10.23 -7.11 -9.96
C GLY A 407 9.36 -5.84 -9.99
N GLY A 408 8.60 -5.59 -11.05
CA GLY A 408 7.65 -4.49 -11.12
C GLY A 408 6.21 -4.90 -10.85
N ILE A 409 5.81 -6.10 -11.28
CA ILE A 409 4.40 -6.54 -11.28
C ILE A 409 4.06 -7.62 -10.25
N ALA A 410 5.03 -8.43 -9.78
CA ALA A 410 4.75 -9.46 -8.79
C ALA A 410 4.57 -8.82 -7.40
N THR A 411 3.46 -9.13 -6.76
CA THR A 411 3.15 -8.71 -5.40
C THR A 411 2.92 -9.91 -4.49
N PRO A 412 3.38 -9.90 -3.24
CA PRO A 412 2.86 -10.83 -2.26
C PRO A 412 1.36 -10.59 -2.08
N LEU A 413 0.58 -11.67 -2.01
CA LEU A 413 -0.80 -11.60 -1.54
C LEU A 413 -0.95 -12.49 -0.31
N ILE A 414 -1.45 -11.91 0.79
CA ILE A 414 -1.90 -12.63 1.98
C ILE A 414 -3.42 -12.52 2.03
N ALA A 415 -4.12 -13.66 2.10
CA ALA A 415 -5.54 -13.72 2.40
C ALA A 415 -5.75 -14.38 3.76
N HIS A 416 -6.36 -13.68 4.71
CA HIS A 416 -6.69 -14.23 6.02
C HIS A 416 -8.18 -14.07 6.30
N TRP A 417 -8.85 -15.19 6.58
CA TRP A 417 -10.26 -15.19 7.01
C TRP A 417 -10.55 -16.43 7.84
N THR A 418 -10.62 -16.26 9.15
CA THR A 418 -10.78 -17.38 10.08
C THR A 418 -12.06 -18.21 9.81
N LYS A 419 -13.18 -17.59 9.46
CA LYS A 419 -14.43 -18.32 9.18
C LYS A 419 -14.54 -18.81 7.73
N GLY A 420 -13.94 -18.13 6.76
CA GLY A 420 -14.11 -18.45 5.33
C GLY A 420 -13.04 -19.37 4.74
N ILE A 421 -11.77 -19.25 5.18
CA ILE A 421 -10.70 -20.12 4.68
C ILE A 421 -10.70 -21.45 5.45
N ALA A 422 -10.90 -22.55 4.71
CA ALA A 422 -10.90 -23.89 5.29
C ALA A 422 -9.61 -24.18 6.08
N LYS A 423 -9.72 -24.73 7.30
CA LYS A 423 -8.58 -24.95 8.22
C LYS A 423 -7.41 -25.69 7.55
N LYS A 424 -7.68 -26.65 6.66
CA LYS A 424 -6.65 -27.41 5.93
C LYS A 424 -5.82 -26.56 4.95
N MET A 425 -6.34 -25.38 4.55
CA MET A 425 -5.66 -24.45 3.62
C MET A 425 -4.84 -23.37 4.36
N ARG A 426 -5.07 -23.17 5.64
CA ARG A 426 -4.38 -22.13 6.42
C ARG A 426 -2.89 -22.45 6.58
N GLY A 427 -2.07 -21.41 6.49
CA GLY A 427 -0.61 -21.51 6.49
C GLY A 427 -0.02 -22.07 5.19
N LYS A 428 -0.85 -22.39 4.19
CA LYS A 428 -0.40 -22.91 2.90
C LYS A 428 0.00 -21.78 1.94
N ILE A 429 0.65 -22.18 0.87
CA ILE A 429 0.97 -21.34 -0.28
C ILE A 429 0.17 -21.86 -1.47
N ASP A 430 -0.48 -20.93 -2.17
CA ASP A 430 -1.11 -21.17 -3.45
C ASP A 430 -0.22 -20.63 -4.56
N HIS A 431 0.02 -21.43 -5.59
CA HIS A 431 0.86 -21.09 -6.73
C HIS A 431 0.05 -20.78 -7.99
N GLN A 432 -1.28 -20.74 -7.90
CA GLN A 432 -2.11 -20.33 -9.02
C GLN A 432 -1.92 -18.83 -9.28
N PRO A 433 -1.75 -18.44 -10.56
CA PRO A 433 -1.69 -17.01 -10.91
C PRO A 433 -3.01 -16.32 -10.60
N GLY A 434 -2.92 -15.14 -10.01
CA GLY A 434 -4.04 -14.23 -9.79
C GLY A 434 -3.66 -12.80 -10.11
N HIS A 435 -4.65 -11.94 -10.32
CA HIS A 435 -4.46 -10.53 -10.60
C HIS A 435 -5.39 -9.69 -9.73
N LEU A 436 -4.98 -8.47 -9.42
CA LEU A 436 -5.79 -7.60 -8.53
C LEU A 436 -7.21 -7.30 -9.05
N ILE A 437 -7.46 -7.45 -10.38
CA ILE A 437 -8.82 -7.32 -10.94
C ILE A 437 -9.77 -8.44 -10.45
N ASP A 438 -9.23 -9.58 -10.01
CA ASP A 438 -10.03 -10.72 -9.53
C ASP A 438 -10.66 -10.44 -8.17
N LEU A 439 -10.13 -9.45 -7.42
CA LEU A 439 -10.58 -9.16 -6.06
C LEU A 439 -12.00 -8.60 -6.02
N MET A 440 -12.38 -7.71 -6.95
CA MET A 440 -13.74 -7.17 -6.98
C MET A 440 -14.80 -8.26 -7.20
N ALA A 441 -14.48 -9.26 -8.02
CA ALA A 441 -15.39 -10.38 -8.26
C ALA A 441 -15.42 -11.42 -7.12
N THR A 442 -14.46 -11.32 -6.18
CA THR A 442 -14.35 -12.20 -5.02
C THR A 442 -15.25 -11.72 -3.86
N PHE A 443 -15.50 -10.44 -3.73
CA PHE A 443 -16.34 -9.81 -2.71
C PHE A 443 -17.83 -9.91 -3.04
#